data_4cb0fca57ebb50f4024176de5f65746e
#
_entry.id   4cb0fca57ebb50f4024176de5f65746e
#
_cell.length_a   1.000
_cell.length_b   1.000
_cell.length_c   1.000
_cell.angle_alpha   90.00
_cell.angle_beta   90.00
_cell.angle_gamma   90.00
#
_symmetry.space_group_name_H-M   'P 1'
#
loop_
_entity.id
_entity.type
_entity.pdbx_description
1 polymer ?
#
loop_
_entity_poly.entity_id
_entity_poly.type
_entity_poly.pdbx_seq_one_letter_code
_entity_poly.pdbx_strand_id
1 'polypeptide(L)'
;MKISLIVPIFLSLGLILIAQVGFSPLYLSFVFVLMMLALFLHFKKQKQDQNAQLSKWLKMGLVGLALVAIYLSYGSFIGVEAGTAALTVFLFGKSLELKNKRDLIIFFNFALFVSASLFLYSQSIWMALMVVCCLVSCLFGLYRIQITEFKQVPQQILSAARHDIGHIFKFIGLAVPFFIILFLFFPRFPPLLLFPLASVHGVTGISDRMSPGDIAELSQSSALAFRIIADLKQLPAQHELYWRAMVLDEYDGTTWTSHVSNQYRFQINRQNIDSQGIRYQYLAADQRQKWVTGLEKTIPLERRLNLHQDYSITPNRLVQRNQPISLLW
;
A
#
# COMPACT_ATOMS: atom_id res chain seq x y z
N MET A 1 22.31 -27.47 -10.49
CA MET A 1 20.88 -27.26 -10.78
C MET A 1 20.63 -27.25 -12.28
N LYS A 2 19.58 -27.90 -12.80
CA LYS A 2 19.30 -27.94 -14.25
C LYS A 2 18.89 -26.54 -14.74
N ILE A 3 19.41 -26.11 -15.90
CA ILE A 3 19.13 -24.80 -16.51
C ILE A 3 17.62 -24.53 -16.66
N SER A 4 16.84 -25.58 -16.92
CA SER A 4 15.38 -25.50 -17.07
C SER A 4 14.61 -25.00 -15.84
N LEU A 5 15.20 -25.05 -14.64
CA LEU A 5 14.60 -24.57 -13.40
C LEU A 5 15.06 -23.14 -13.02
N ILE A 6 16.16 -22.69 -13.59
CA ILE A 6 16.70 -21.34 -13.33
C ILE A 6 15.77 -20.27 -13.93
N VAL A 7 15.26 -20.52 -15.14
CA VAL A 7 14.38 -19.57 -15.85
C VAL A 7 13.12 -19.23 -15.03
N PRO A 8 12.29 -20.18 -14.57
CA PRO A 8 11.10 -19.84 -13.80
C PRO A 8 11.41 -19.18 -12.45
N ILE A 9 12.55 -19.45 -11.81
CA ILE A 9 12.99 -18.77 -10.60
C ILE A 9 13.23 -17.28 -10.87
N PHE A 10 14.03 -16.95 -11.90
CA PHE A 10 14.31 -15.56 -12.25
C PHE A 10 13.09 -14.84 -12.78
N LEU A 11 12.23 -15.52 -13.52
CA LEU A 11 11.00 -14.93 -14.04
C LEU A 11 10.02 -14.57 -12.91
N SER A 12 9.78 -15.49 -11.96
CA SER A 12 8.90 -15.22 -10.82
C SER A 12 9.43 -14.09 -9.93
N LEU A 13 10.73 -14.12 -9.58
CA LEU A 13 11.35 -13.04 -8.80
C LEU A 13 11.35 -11.70 -9.54
N GLY A 14 11.64 -11.71 -10.85
CA GLY A 14 11.63 -10.51 -11.67
C GLY A 14 10.24 -9.87 -11.78
N LEU A 15 9.19 -10.68 -11.97
CA LEU A 15 7.81 -10.20 -12.01
C LEU A 15 7.36 -9.60 -10.67
N ILE A 16 7.68 -10.25 -9.55
CA ILE A 16 7.41 -9.72 -8.21
C ILE A 16 8.14 -8.40 -8.01
N LEU A 17 9.41 -8.30 -8.41
CA LEU A 17 10.20 -7.10 -8.26
C LEU A 17 9.66 -5.95 -9.10
N ILE A 18 9.33 -6.19 -10.38
CA ILE A 18 8.73 -5.19 -11.27
C ILE A 18 7.42 -4.66 -10.70
N ALA A 19 6.58 -5.55 -10.17
CA ALA A 19 5.33 -5.16 -9.54
C ALA A 19 5.52 -4.29 -8.29
N GLN A 20 6.59 -4.50 -7.52
CA GLN A 20 6.89 -3.75 -6.30
C GLN A 20 7.61 -2.41 -6.53
N VAL A 21 8.42 -2.28 -7.59
CA VAL A 21 9.22 -1.07 -7.84
C VAL A 21 8.37 0.20 -7.89
N GLY A 22 7.14 0.11 -8.40
CA GLY A 22 6.22 1.26 -8.45
C GLY A 22 5.69 1.72 -7.10
N PHE A 23 5.78 0.90 -6.06
CA PHE A 23 5.22 1.16 -4.72
C PHE A 23 6.27 1.25 -3.62
N SER A 24 7.52 0.88 -3.93
CA SER A 24 8.62 0.87 -2.98
C SER A 24 9.51 2.11 -3.12
N PRO A 25 10.08 2.64 -2.03
CA PRO A 25 11.11 3.67 -2.10
C PRO A 25 12.30 3.25 -2.97
N LEU A 26 12.90 4.19 -3.71
CA LEU A 26 13.96 3.93 -4.67
C LEU A 26 15.15 3.15 -4.10
N TYR A 27 15.55 3.46 -2.86
CA TYR A 27 16.68 2.75 -2.22
C TYR A 27 16.35 1.30 -1.85
N LEU A 28 15.10 0.99 -1.51
CA LEU A 28 14.66 -0.38 -1.26
C LEU A 28 14.61 -1.19 -2.56
N SER A 29 14.13 -0.58 -3.64
CA SER A 29 14.17 -1.16 -4.99
C SER A 29 15.61 -1.45 -5.42
N PHE A 30 16.56 -0.56 -5.10
CA PHE A 30 17.98 -0.80 -5.37
C PHE A 30 18.53 -2.02 -4.61
N VAL A 31 18.14 -2.20 -3.35
CA VAL A 31 18.52 -3.38 -2.55
C VAL A 31 17.98 -4.67 -3.18
N PHE A 32 16.74 -4.66 -3.66
CA PHE A 32 16.16 -5.82 -4.35
C PHE A 32 16.90 -6.15 -5.67
N VAL A 33 17.26 -5.15 -6.45
CA VAL A 33 18.08 -5.33 -7.67
C VAL A 33 19.46 -5.91 -7.32
N LEU A 34 20.07 -5.45 -6.24
CA LEU A 34 21.34 -5.98 -5.75
C LEU A 34 21.22 -7.44 -5.32
N MET A 35 20.14 -7.82 -4.64
CA MET A 35 19.84 -9.22 -4.29
C MET A 35 19.63 -10.07 -5.54
N MET A 36 18.95 -9.55 -6.56
CA MET A 36 18.77 -10.23 -7.85
C MET A 36 20.11 -10.46 -8.57
N LEU A 37 20.98 -9.45 -8.55
CA LEU A 37 22.34 -9.55 -9.11
C LEU A 37 23.18 -10.58 -8.34
N ALA A 38 23.12 -10.56 -7.01
CA ALA A 38 23.82 -11.54 -6.17
C ALA A 38 23.36 -12.97 -6.48
N LEU A 39 22.04 -13.16 -6.67
CA LEU A 39 21.48 -14.45 -7.09
C LEU A 39 21.99 -14.86 -8.46
N PHE A 40 22.03 -13.97 -9.44
CA PHE A 40 22.55 -14.24 -10.78
C PHE A 40 24.02 -14.65 -10.73
N LEU A 41 24.85 -13.92 -10.00
CA LEU A 41 26.27 -14.26 -9.83
C LEU A 41 26.45 -15.58 -9.11
N HIS A 42 25.60 -15.90 -8.13
CA HIS A 42 25.62 -17.18 -7.44
C HIS A 42 25.36 -18.35 -8.40
N PHE A 43 24.30 -18.26 -9.20
CA PHE A 43 24.00 -19.32 -10.17
C PHE A 43 25.05 -19.42 -11.29
N LYS A 44 25.63 -18.31 -11.74
CA LYS A 44 26.74 -18.31 -12.71
C LYS A 44 27.96 -19.04 -12.15
N LYS A 45 28.33 -18.76 -10.88
CA LYS A 45 29.44 -19.40 -10.18
C LYS A 45 29.18 -20.89 -9.95
N GLN A 46 27.97 -21.25 -9.53
CA GLN A 46 27.56 -22.65 -9.32
C GLN A 46 27.58 -23.48 -10.61
N LYS A 47 27.34 -22.83 -11.77
CA LYS A 47 27.47 -23.51 -13.07
C LYS A 47 28.91 -23.84 -13.39
N GLN A 48 29.86 -23.03 -12.97
CA GLN A 48 31.29 -23.14 -13.22
C GLN A 48 31.98 -24.08 -12.21
N ASP A 49 31.55 -24.01 -10.95
CA ASP A 49 32.04 -24.86 -9.87
C ASP A 49 30.84 -25.37 -9.03
N GLN A 50 30.60 -26.71 -9.11
CA GLN A 50 29.44 -27.31 -8.43
C GLN A 50 29.46 -27.16 -6.90
N ASN A 51 30.64 -26.95 -6.32
CA ASN A 51 30.82 -26.75 -4.87
C ASN A 51 30.83 -25.29 -4.44
N ALA A 52 30.75 -24.35 -5.39
CA ALA A 52 30.73 -22.93 -5.08
C ALA A 52 29.43 -22.56 -4.32
N GLN A 53 29.54 -22.42 -3.02
CA GLN A 53 28.46 -21.93 -2.17
C GLN A 53 28.79 -20.50 -1.69
N LEU A 54 27.80 -19.61 -1.73
CA LEU A 54 27.91 -18.32 -1.05
C LEU A 54 28.07 -18.59 0.46
N SER A 55 28.98 -17.86 1.10
CA SER A 55 29.16 -17.91 2.55
C SER A 55 27.83 -17.66 3.25
N LYS A 56 27.56 -18.41 4.32
CA LYS A 56 26.36 -18.20 5.15
C LYS A 56 26.26 -16.75 5.65
N TRP A 57 27.39 -16.18 6.05
CA TRP A 57 27.49 -14.81 6.51
C TRP A 57 27.09 -13.78 5.46
N LEU A 58 27.49 -14.01 4.19
CA LEU A 58 27.10 -13.10 3.09
C LEU A 58 25.59 -13.15 2.83
N LYS A 59 24.97 -14.32 2.88
CA LYS A 59 23.51 -14.48 2.73
C LYS A 59 22.76 -13.77 3.86
N MET A 60 23.19 -14.02 5.10
CA MET A 60 22.60 -13.35 6.28
C MET A 60 22.81 -11.85 6.24
N GLY A 61 23.98 -11.37 5.79
CA GLY A 61 24.26 -9.96 5.63
C GLY A 61 23.37 -9.28 4.61
N LEU A 62 23.11 -9.91 3.44
CA LEU A 62 22.21 -9.38 2.42
C LEU A 62 20.75 -9.29 2.92
N VAL A 63 20.26 -10.34 3.59
CA VAL A 63 18.92 -10.33 4.17
C VAL A 63 18.82 -9.29 5.30
N GLY A 64 19.83 -9.22 6.17
CA GLY A 64 19.90 -8.23 7.24
C GLY A 64 19.91 -6.79 6.72
N LEU A 65 20.73 -6.50 5.70
CA LEU A 65 20.77 -5.20 5.03
C LEU A 65 19.39 -4.82 4.46
N ALA A 66 18.72 -5.77 3.82
CA ALA A 66 17.39 -5.55 3.25
C ALA A 66 16.34 -5.29 4.35
N LEU A 67 16.39 -5.99 5.47
CA LEU A 67 15.49 -5.74 6.61
C LEU A 67 15.76 -4.37 7.25
N VAL A 68 17.01 -3.96 7.38
CA VAL A 68 17.37 -2.60 7.84
C VAL A 68 16.84 -1.56 6.86
N ALA A 69 16.97 -1.78 5.56
CA ALA A 69 16.41 -0.88 4.55
C ALA A 69 14.89 -0.74 4.67
N ILE A 70 14.16 -1.84 4.95
CA ILE A 70 12.71 -1.80 5.22
C ILE A 70 12.40 -0.95 6.45
N TYR A 71 13.13 -1.17 7.54
CA TYR A 71 12.92 -0.40 8.76
C TYR A 71 13.17 1.10 8.57
N LEU A 72 14.22 1.45 7.85
CA LEU A 72 14.52 2.85 7.51
C LEU A 72 13.46 3.46 6.57
N SER A 73 12.83 2.63 5.72
CA SER A 73 11.80 3.08 4.78
C SER A 73 10.46 3.38 5.45
N TYR A 74 10.02 2.48 6.30
CA TYR A 74 8.65 2.47 6.80
C TYR A 74 8.56 2.79 8.30
N GLY A 75 9.70 2.90 9.01
CA GLY A 75 9.76 3.18 10.45
C GLY A 75 9.23 2.06 11.35
N SER A 76 8.62 1.02 10.77
CA SER A 76 8.10 -0.15 11.48
C SER A 76 8.09 -1.38 10.57
N PHE A 77 8.08 -2.58 11.16
CA PHE A 77 7.85 -3.83 10.42
C PHE A 77 6.36 -4.21 10.33
N ILE A 78 5.50 -3.47 11.02
CA ILE A 78 4.06 -3.71 11.07
C ILE A 78 3.40 -2.78 10.08
N GLY A 79 2.77 -3.35 9.06
CA GLY A 79 2.08 -2.63 7.99
C GLY A 79 2.06 -3.44 6.70
N VAL A 80 1.15 -3.11 5.79
CA VAL A 80 0.99 -3.83 4.51
C VAL A 80 2.26 -3.69 3.68
N GLU A 81 2.77 -2.48 3.54
CA GLU A 81 3.95 -2.19 2.73
C GLU A 81 5.22 -2.82 3.30
N ALA A 82 5.46 -2.64 4.60
CA ALA A 82 6.61 -3.24 5.27
C ALA A 82 6.53 -4.76 5.28
N GLY A 83 5.34 -5.33 5.54
CA GLY A 83 5.10 -6.77 5.57
C GLY A 83 5.32 -7.44 4.20
N THR A 84 4.77 -6.86 3.14
CA THR A 84 4.96 -7.41 1.78
C THR A 84 6.41 -7.27 1.30
N ALA A 85 7.08 -6.16 1.63
CA ALA A 85 8.51 -5.99 1.36
C ALA A 85 9.34 -7.04 2.12
N ALA A 86 9.03 -7.30 3.41
CA ALA A 86 9.71 -8.32 4.20
C ALA A 86 9.50 -9.74 3.63
N LEU A 87 8.27 -10.08 3.19
CA LEU A 87 7.99 -11.34 2.51
C LEU A 87 8.85 -11.50 1.25
N THR A 88 9.02 -10.44 0.48
CA THR A 88 9.88 -10.44 -0.71
C THR A 88 11.35 -10.64 -0.35
N VAL A 89 11.85 -10.00 0.70
CA VAL A 89 13.22 -10.23 1.22
C VAL A 89 13.42 -11.68 1.62
N PHE A 90 12.46 -12.29 2.32
CA PHE A 90 12.55 -13.71 2.71
C PHE A 90 12.50 -14.64 1.48
N LEU A 91 11.72 -14.31 0.46
CA LEU A 91 11.69 -15.05 -0.81
C LEU A 91 13.06 -15.01 -1.50
N PHE A 92 13.69 -13.82 -1.60
CA PHE A 92 15.05 -13.69 -2.10
C PHE A 92 16.07 -14.44 -1.26
N GLY A 93 15.97 -14.33 0.07
CA GLY A 93 16.81 -15.11 0.99
C GLY A 93 16.70 -16.62 0.73
N LYS A 94 15.46 -17.11 0.60
CA LYS A 94 15.20 -18.53 0.27
C LYS A 94 15.75 -18.92 -1.11
N SER A 95 15.72 -18.04 -2.09
CA SER A 95 16.28 -18.29 -3.42
C SER A 95 17.81 -18.51 -3.41
N LEU A 96 18.53 -17.87 -2.46
CA LEU A 96 19.97 -18.06 -2.26
C LEU A 96 20.32 -19.38 -1.56
N GLU A 97 19.33 -20.09 -1.00
CA GLU A 97 19.51 -21.34 -0.26
C GLU A 97 19.08 -22.59 -1.04
N LEU A 98 18.65 -22.44 -2.29
CA LEU A 98 18.13 -23.53 -3.11
C LEU A 98 19.19 -24.59 -3.39
N LYS A 99 19.02 -25.78 -2.78
CA LYS A 99 19.92 -26.93 -2.97
C LYS A 99 19.17 -28.16 -3.45
N ASN A 100 18.06 -28.45 -2.80
CA ASN A 100 17.31 -29.68 -2.97
C ASN A 100 15.97 -29.42 -3.66
N LYS A 101 15.35 -30.51 -4.16
CA LYS A 101 14.00 -30.46 -4.72
C LYS A 101 12.98 -29.85 -3.74
N ARG A 102 13.06 -30.24 -2.48
CA ARG A 102 12.18 -29.70 -1.42
C ARG A 102 12.28 -28.18 -1.30
N ASP A 103 13.50 -27.64 -1.41
CA ASP A 103 13.72 -26.19 -1.35
C ASP A 103 13.05 -25.46 -2.53
N LEU A 104 13.11 -26.06 -3.73
CA LEU A 104 12.47 -25.52 -4.92
C LEU A 104 10.94 -25.52 -4.80
N ILE A 105 10.35 -26.60 -4.28
CA ILE A 105 8.91 -26.67 -4.04
C ILE A 105 8.48 -25.59 -3.02
N ILE A 106 9.22 -25.47 -1.92
CA ILE A 106 8.96 -24.42 -0.90
C ILE A 106 9.09 -23.02 -1.53
N PHE A 107 10.12 -22.79 -2.33
CA PHE A 107 10.34 -21.51 -3.00
C PHE A 107 9.17 -21.14 -3.91
N PHE A 108 8.71 -22.02 -4.79
CA PHE A 108 7.60 -21.70 -5.71
C PHE A 108 6.27 -21.51 -4.98
N ASN A 109 5.97 -22.31 -3.96
CA ASN A 109 4.78 -22.10 -3.14
C ASN A 109 4.85 -20.76 -2.37
N PHE A 110 6.02 -20.40 -1.86
CA PHE A 110 6.20 -19.12 -1.20
C PHE A 110 6.12 -17.95 -2.19
N ALA A 111 6.67 -18.12 -3.41
CA ALA A 111 6.53 -17.11 -4.47
C ALA A 111 5.06 -16.88 -4.88
N LEU A 112 4.23 -17.95 -4.92
CA LEU A 112 2.79 -17.80 -5.12
C LEU A 112 2.13 -16.99 -4.02
N PHE A 113 2.49 -17.23 -2.76
CA PHE A 113 1.98 -16.46 -1.63
C PHE A 113 2.40 -14.99 -1.70
N VAL A 114 3.68 -14.72 -2.00
CA VAL A 114 4.20 -13.36 -2.17
C VAL A 114 3.54 -12.66 -3.37
N SER A 115 3.31 -13.38 -4.48
CA SER A 115 2.62 -12.78 -5.63
C SER A 115 1.18 -12.40 -5.30
N ALA A 116 0.47 -13.20 -4.51
CA ALA A 116 -0.88 -12.86 -4.04
C ALA A 116 -0.88 -11.63 -3.12
N SER A 117 0.16 -11.45 -2.30
CA SER A 117 0.29 -10.27 -1.42
C SER A 117 0.47 -8.95 -2.19
N LEU A 118 0.84 -8.99 -3.48
CA LEU A 118 0.94 -7.79 -4.32
C LEU A 118 -0.41 -7.08 -4.51
N PHE A 119 -1.54 -7.81 -4.41
CA PHE A 119 -2.86 -7.20 -4.44
C PHE A 119 -3.15 -6.27 -3.25
N LEU A 120 -2.35 -6.34 -2.20
CA LEU A 120 -2.43 -5.41 -1.08
C LEU A 120 -1.90 -4.02 -1.43
N TYR A 121 -1.05 -3.89 -2.46
CA TYR A 121 -0.58 -2.60 -2.95
C TYR A 121 -1.57 -1.93 -3.91
N SER A 122 -2.11 -2.70 -4.84
CA SER A 122 -3.01 -2.18 -5.86
C SER A 122 -3.88 -3.30 -6.44
N GLN A 123 -5.16 -2.99 -6.67
CA GLN A 123 -6.12 -3.88 -7.31
C GLN A 123 -6.31 -3.54 -8.80
N SER A 124 -5.30 -2.93 -9.43
CA SER A 124 -5.34 -2.56 -10.84
C SER A 124 -5.27 -3.78 -11.77
N ILE A 125 -5.78 -3.63 -12.99
CA ILE A 125 -5.71 -4.68 -14.02
C ILE A 125 -4.25 -5.05 -14.35
N TRP A 126 -3.34 -4.11 -14.31
CA TRP A 126 -1.90 -4.34 -14.50
C TRP A 126 -1.32 -5.23 -13.40
N MET A 127 -1.70 -4.99 -12.15
CA MET A 127 -1.27 -5.83 -11.03
C MET A 127 -1.81 -7.25 -11.19
N ALA A 128 -3.08 -7.40 -11.56
CA ALA A 128 -3.68 -8.71 -11.84
C ALA A 128 -2.92 -9.45 -12.94
N LEU A 129 -2.57 -8.78 -14.03
CA LEU A 129 -1.78 -9.37 -15.12
C LEU A 129 -0.40 -9.85 -14.62
N MET A 130 0.30 -9.04 -13.83
CA MET A 130 1.61 -9.42 -13.26
C MET A 130 1.49 -10.63 -12.33
N VAL A 131 0.47 -10.68 -11.48
CA VAL A 131 0.22 -11.81 -10.58
C VAL A 131 -0.11 -13.09 -11.38
N VAL A 132 -0.93 -13.00 -12.43
CA VAL A 132 -1.22 -14.15 -13.32
C VAL A 132 0.05 -14.64 -14.02
N CYS A 133 0.89 -13.75 -14.53
CA CYS A 133 2.18 -14.13 -15.13
C CYS A 133 3.10 -14.80 -14.10
N CYS A 134 3.15 -14.29 -12.87
CA CYS A 134 3.91 -14.90 -11.78
C CYS A 134 3.38 -16.30 -11.43
N LEU A 135 2.06 -16.46 -11.35
CA LEU A 135 1.39 -17.74 -11.11
C LEU A 135 1.77 -18.76 -12.19
N VAL A 136 1.68 -18.39 -13.47
CA VAL A 136 2.06 -19.26 -14.59
C VAL A 136 3.53 -19.66 -14.48
N SER A 137 4.42 -18.72 -14.15
CA SER A 137 5.84 -18.98 -13.95
C SER A 137 6.11 -19.97 -12.80
N CYS A 138 5.42 -19.79 -11.66
CA CYS A 138 5.55 -20.68 -10.50
C CYS A 138 5.01 -22.08 -10.81
N LEU A 139 3.85 -22.19 -11.46
CA LEU A 139 3.27 -23.47 -11.88
C LEU A 139 4.19 -24.19 -12.88
N PHE A 140 4.80 -23.43 -13.81
CA PHE A 140 5.78 -24.00 -14.73
C PHE A 140 6.99 -24.57 -13.99
N GLY A 141 7.51 -23.85 -12.99
CA GLY A 141 8.59 -24.33 -12.13
C GLY A 141 8.22 -25.61 -11.38
N LEU A 142 7.05 -25.65 -10.74
CA LEU A 142 6.54 -26.83 -10.02
C LEU A 142 6.34 -28.03 -10.96
N TYR A 143 5.75 -27.82 -12.12
CA TYR A 143 5.53 -28.85 -13.14
C TYR A 143 6.86 -29.45 -13.62
N ARG A 144 7.86 -28.59 -13.88
CA ARG A 144 9.21 -29.03 -14.28
C ARG A 144 9.92 -29.87 -13.20
N ILE A 145 9.71 -29.54 -11.92
CA ILE A 145 10.27 -30.33 -10.82
C ILE A 145 9.69 -31.75 -10.82
N GLN A 146 8.39 -31.90 -11.08
CA GLN A 146 7.74 -33.21 -11.11
C GLN A 146 8.16 -34.04 -12.31
N ILE A 147 8.20 -33.47 -13.52
CA ILE A 147 8.55 -34.21 -14.74
C ILE A 147 10.01 -34.67 -14.71
N THR A 148 10.92 -33.90 -14.13
CA THR A 148 12.32 -34.30 -14.05
C THR A 148 12.58 -35.60 -13.23
N GLU A 149 11.60 -36.03 -12.44
CA GLU A 149 11.65 -37.35 -11.76
C GLU A 149 11.14 -38.52 -12.62
N PHE A 150 10.14 -38.28 -13.47
CA PHE A 150 9.42 -39.36 -14.15
C PHE A 150 9.89 -39.61 -15.58
N LYS A 151 10.63 -38.66 -16.19
CA LYS A 151 11.11 -38.79 -17.57
C LYS A 151 12.54 -38.29 -17.73
N GLN A 152 13.37 -39.03 -18.45
CA GLN A 152 14.59 -38.50 -19.04
C GLN A 152 14.19 -37.47 -20.09
N VAL A 153 14.23 -36.18 -19.70
CA VAL A 153 13.80 -35.09 -20.56
C VAL A 153 14.84 -34.88 -21.66
N PRO A 154 14.45 -34.89 -22.95
CA PRO A 154 15.36 -34.60 -24.06
C PRO A 154 15.96 -33.19 -23.88
N GLN A 155 17.23 -33.03 -24.32
CA GLN A 155 17.98 -31.77 -24.18
C GLN A 155 17.46 -30.56 -24.99
N GLN A 156 16.42 -30.72 -25.81
CA GLN A 156 15.81 -29.61 -26.56
C GLN A 156 14.88 -28.78 -25.67
N ILE A 157 15.42 -27.74 -25.06
CA ILE A 157 14.78 -26.92 -24.03
C ILE A 157 13.57 -26.15 -24.57
N LEU A 158 13.59 -25.66 -25.81
CA LEU A 158 12.53 -24.77 -26.34
C LEU A 158 11.25 -25.51 -26.78
N SER A 159 11.36 -26.64 -27.45
CA SER A 159 10.19 -27.41 -27.90
C SER A 159 9.46 -28.06 -26.73
N ALA A 160 10.22 -28.55 -25.74
CA ALA A 160 9.67 -29.09 -24.51
C ALA A 160 8.97 -28.00 -23.68
N ALA A 161 9.50 -26.76 -23.63
CA ALA A 161 8.86 -25.65 -22.88
C ALA A 161 7.50 -25.27 -23.47
N ARG A 162 7.34 -25.23 -24.78
CA ARG A 162 6.06 -24.91 -25.44
C ARG A 162 4.98 -25.95 -25.14
N HIS A 163 5.34 -27.22 -25.14
CA HIS A 163 4.44 -28.32 -24.82
C HIS A 163 4.02 -28.27 -23.31
N ASP A 164 4.95 -28.01 -22.43
CA ASP A 164 4.71 -27.91 -20.99
C ASP A 164 3.83 -26.72 -20.63
N ILE A 165 4.02 -25.57 -21.28
CA ILE A 165 3.15 -24.38 -21.14
C ILE A 165 1.72 -24.73 -21.59
N GLY A 166 1.54 -25.48 -22.69
CA GLY A 166 0.24 -25.94 -23.15
C GLY A 166 -0.50 -26.81 -22.11
N HIS A 167 0.23 -27.67 -21.38
CA HIS A 167 -0.37 -28.45 -20.30
C HIS A 167 -0.78 -27.58 -19.11
N ILE A 168 0.03 -26.57 -18.74
CA ILE A 168 -0.31 -25.63 -17.67
C ILE A 168 -1.57 -24.85 -18.01
N PHE A 169 -1.71 -24.35 -19.24
CA PHE A 169 -2.93 -23.68 -19.68
C PHE A 169 -4.16 -24.60 -19.67
N LYS A 170 -4.02 -25.87 -19.97
CA LYS A 170 -5.10 -26.86 -19.82
C LYS A 170 -5.53 -27.02 -18.35
N PHE A 171 -4.58 -27.11 -17.42
CA PHE A 171 -4.88 -27.18 -15.99
C PHE A 171 -5.54 -25.90 -15.47
N ILE A 172 -5.06 -24.73 -15.87
CA ILE A 172 -5.68 -23.45 -15.53
C ILE A 172 -7.09 -23.39 -16.12
N GLY A 173 -7.27 -23.77 -17.40
CA GLY A 173 -8.58 -23.80 -18.04
C GLY A 173 -9.58 -24.74 -17.33
N LEU A 174 -9.11 -25.90 -16.84
CA LEU A 174 -9.93 -26.80 -16.04
C LEU A 174 -10.25 -26.23 -14.65
N ALA A 175 -9.38 -25.40 -14.07
CA ALA A 175 -9.58 -24.75 -12.79
C ALA A 175 -10.56 -23.56 -12.85
N VAL A 176 -10.71 -22.91 -14.03
CA VAL A 176 -11.58 -21.73 -14.20
C VAL A 176 -13.05 -21.99 -13.81
N PRO A 177 -13.74 -23.07 -14.25
CA PRO A 177 -15.13 -23.32 -13.84
C PRO A 177 -15.23 -23.50 -12.32
N PHE A 178 -14.25 -24.17 -11.70
CA PHE A 178 -14.20 -24.34 -10.26
C PHE A 178 -14.02 -23.01 -9.52
N PHE A 179 -13.17 -22.14 -10.07
CA PHE A 179 -12.97 -20.78 -9.55
C PHE A 179 -14.24 -19.93 -9.66
N ILE A 180 -14.98 -20.02 -10.79
CA ILE A 180 -16.25 -19.31 -10.97
C ILE A 180 -17.29 -19.77 -9.95
N ILE A 181 -17.41 -21.09 -9.75
CA ILE A 181 -18.32 -21.65 -8.76
C ILE A 181 -17.95 -21.17 -7.35
N LEU A 182 -16.69 -21.28 -6.97
CA LEU A 182 -16.19 -20.75 -5.68
C LEU A 182 -16.46 -19.26 -5.53
N PHE A 183 -16.20 -18.45 -6.56
CA PHE A 183 -16.42 -17.01 -6.52
C PHE A 183 -17.90 -16.64 -6.35
N LEU A 184 -18.82 -17.39 -6.96
CA LEU A 184 -20.27 -17.16 -6.86
C LEU A 184 -20.84 -17.62 -5.52
N PHE A 185 -20.40 -18.79 -5.03
CA PHE A 185 -20.97 -19.42 -3.84
C PHE A 185 -20.20 -19.14 -2.54
N PHE A 186 -18.95 -18.67 -2.64
CA PHE A 186 -18.17 -18.35 -1.44
C PHE A 186 -18.74 -17.12 -0.74
N PRO A 187 -19.18 -17.23 0.52
CA PRO A 187 -19.71 -16.09 1.25
C PRO A 187 -18.61 -15.03 1.44
N ARG A 188 -18.90 -13.81 1.04
CA ARG A 188 -18.01 -12.67 1.24
C ARG A 188 -18.15 -12.20 2.68
N PHE A 189 -17.41 -12.81 3.59
CA PHE A 189 -17.33 -12.33 4.97
C PHE A 189 -16.66 -10.94 4.99
N PRO A 190 -17.20 -9.98 5.77
CA PRO A 190 -16.46 -8.78 6.07
C PRO A 190 -15.13 -9.16 6.75
N PRO A 191 -14.06 -8.36 6.62
CA PRO A 191 -12.77 -8.68 7.21
C PRO A 191 -12.92 -8.90 8.72
N LEU A 192 -12.70 -10.14 9.16
CA LEU A 192 -12.82 -10.56 10.58
C LEU A 192 -11.73 -9.91 11.46
N LEU A 193 -10.62 -9.53 10.84
CA LEU A 193 -9.54 -8.82 11.48
C LEU A 193 -9.47 -7.44 10.81
N LEU A 194 -10.11 -6.47 11.42
CA LEU A 194 -9.77 -5.08 11.24
C LEU A 194 -8.39 -4.87 11.87
N PHE A 195 -7.34 -5.35 11.18
CA PHE A 195 -6.06 -4.70 11.43
C PHE A 195 -6.31 -3.23 11.14
N PRO A 196 -6.00 -2.31 12.06
CA PRO A 196 -5.87 -0.94 11.68
C PRO A 196 -4.71 -0.91 10.68
N LEU A 197 -5.02 -1.22 9.42
CA LEU A 197 -4.21 -0.74 8.32
C LEU A 197 -4.13 0.74 8.65
N ALA A 198 -2.97 1.18 9.08
CA ALA A 198 -2.65 2.59 9.06
C ALA A 198 -2.73 2.93 7.57
N SER A 199 -3.98 3.07 7.09
CA SER A 199 -4.24 3.80 5.88
C SER A 199 -3.57 5.13 6.14
N VAL A 200 -2.54 5.44 5.37
CA VAL A 200 -1.85 6.73 5.38
C VAL A 200 -2.88 7.85 5.10
N HIS A 201 -4.04 7.49 4.66
CA HIS A 201 -5.27 8.28 4.68
C HIS A 201 -5.98 8.01 6.02
N GLY A 202 -5.66 8.83 7.02
CA GLY A 202 -6.39 8.83 8.28
C GLY A 202 -7.89 8.94 7.98
N VAL A 203 -8.62 7.85 8.22
CA VAL A 203 -10.09 7.75 8.05
C VAL A 203 -10.85 8.67 9.02
N THR A 204 -10.12 9.38 9.86
CA THR A 204 -10.66 10.36 10.81
C THR A 204 -10.11 11.73 10.51
N GLY A 205 -10.21 12.19 9.30
CA GLY A 205 -9.73 13.52 8.97
C GLY A 205 -10.33 13.99 7.67
N ILE A 206 -10.53 15.27 7.62
CA ILE A 206 -10.86 15.97 6.39
C ILE A 206 -9.68 15.77 5.45
N SER A 207 -9.88 15.05 4.33
CA SER A 207 -8.87 14.82 3.31
C SER A 207 -8.67 16.07 2.46
N ASP A 208 -7.41 16.37 2.09
CA ASP A 208 -7.06 17.49 1.18
C ASP A 208 -7.51 17.21 -0.27
N ARG A 209 -8.11 16.06 -0.54
CA ARG A 209 -8.59 15.61 -1.85
C ARG A 209 -9.83 14.77 -1.72
N MET A 210 -10.63 14.75 -2.76
CA MET A 210 -11.87 13.99 -2.83
C MET A 210 -11.99 13.33 -4.20
N SER A 211 -12.14 12.01 -4.20
CA SER A 211 -12.48 11.20 -5.38
C SER A 211 -13.84 10.53 -5.19
N PRO A 212 -14.54 10.13 -6.25
CA PRO A 212 -15.88 9.53 -6.13
C PRO A 212 -15.94 8.29 -5.22
N GLY A 213 -14.86 7.50 -5.13
CA GLY A 213 -14.76 6.34 -4.23
C GLY A 213 -14.60 6.71 -2.75
N ASP A 214 -13.92 7.81 -2.45
CA ASP A 214 -13.61 8.25 -1.09
C ASP A 214 -14.88 8.67 -0.33
N ILE A 215 -15.86 9.23 -1.03
CA ILE A 215 -17.15 9.67 -0.44
C ILE A 215 -17.93 8.47 0.10
N ALA A 216 -17.92 7.36 -0.64
CA ALA A 216 -18.64 6.15 -0.22
C ALA A 216 -18.02 5.54 1.05
N GLU A 217 -16.71 5.59 1.20
CA GLU A 217 -16.00 5.09 2.37
C GLU A 217 -16.17 6.04 3.58
N LEU A 218 -16.07 7.33 3.38
CA LEU A 218 -16.26 8.35 4.43
C LEU A 218 -17.70 8.34 4.97
N SER A 219 -18.70 8.15 4.11
CA SER A 219 -20.12 8.13 4.53
C SER A 219 -20.47 6.93 5.41
N GLN A 220 -19.69 5.86 5.37
CA GLN A 220 -19.87 4.67 6.22
C GLN A 220 -19.13 4.75 7.55
N SER A 221 -18.26 5.75 7.74
CA SER A 221 -17.51 5.91 8.97
C SER A 221 -18.37 6.55 10.06
N SER A 222 -18.54 5.85 11.18
CA SER A 222 -19.15 6.38 12.41
C SER A 222 -18.13 7.02 13.36
N ALA A 223 -16.88 7.22 12.91
CA ALA A 223 -15.82 7.81 13.71
C ALA A 223 -16.13 9.27 14.02
N LEU A 224 -15.77 9.70 15.24
CA LEU A 224 -15.93 11.08 15.67
C LEU A 224 -15.01 12.00 14.84
N ALA A 225 -15.59 12.94 14.08
CA ALA A 225 -14.83 13.89 13.28
C ALA A 225 -14.28 15.06 14.13
N PHE A 226 -15.14 15.66 14.95
CA PHE A 226 -14.79 16.75 15.87
C PHE A 226 -15.88 16.91 16.94
N ARG A 227 -15.60 17.74 17.95
CA ARG A 227 -16.57 18.14 18.97
C ARG A 227 -16.66 19.64 19.02
N ILE A 228 -17.87 20.14 19.36
CA ILE A 228 -18.12 21.54 19.59
C ILE A 228 -18.66 21.72 21.02
N ILE A 229 -18.15 22.74 21.70
CA ILE A 229 -18.65 23.19 22.98
C ILE A 229 -19.23 24.60 22.76
N ALA A 230 -20.55 24.72 22.85
CA ALA A 230 -21.27 25.97 22.63
C ALA A 230 -22.54 26.00 23.49
N ASP A 231 -23.11 27.19 23.67
CA ASP A 231 -24.43 27.31 24.22
C ASP A 231 -25.49 26.94 23.17
N LEU A 232 -26.16 25.82 23.39
CA LEU A 232 -27.13 25.27 22.43
C LEU A 232 -28.32 26.22 22.19
N LYS A 233 -28.61 27.16 23.11
CA LYS A 233 -29.70 28.12 22.94
C LYS A 233 -29.37 29.21 21.92
N GLN A 234 -28.09 29.43 21.66
CA GLN A 234 -27.63 30.47 20.72
C GLN A 234 -27.39 29.90 19.33
N LEU A 235 -27.24 28.57 19.20
CA LEU A 235 -27.05 27.93 17.92
C LEU A 235 -28.36 27.79 17.15
N PRO A 236 -28.33 27.91 15.79
CA PRO A 236 -29.49 27.62 14.97
C PRO A 236 -29.86 26.13 15.01
N ALA A 237 -31.00 25.79 14.42
CA ALA A 237 -31.45 24.41 14.35
C ALA A 237 -30.43 23.52 13.65
N GLN A 238 -30.35 22.24 14.04
CA GLN A 238 -29.32 21.31 13.55
C GLN A 238 -29.25 21.23 12.02
N HIS A 239 -30.37 21.32 11.32
CA HIS A 239 -30.46 21.29 9.86
C HIS A 239 -29.96 22.56 9.17
N GLU A 240 -29.76 23.66 9.89
CA GLU A 240 -29.20 24.91 9.40
C GLU A 240 -27.71 25.03 9.67
N LEU A 241 -27.12 24.11 10.46
CA LEU A 241 -25.72 24.14 10.79
C LEU A 241 -24.89 23.66 9.57
N TYR A 242 -24.21 24.58 8.92
CA TYR A 242 -23.27 24.28 7.85
C TYR A 242 -21.82 24.32 8.35
N TRP A 243 -21.20 23.16 8.45
CA TRP A 243 -19.80 23.00 8.90
C TRP A 243 -18.85 23.05 7.73
N ARG A 244 -18.08 24.12 7.62
CA ARG A 244 -17.06 24.31 6.60
C ARG A 244 -15.70 23.86 7.13
N ALA A 245 -15.06 22.96 6.41
CA ALA A 245 -13.71 22.50 6.73
C ALA A 245 -12.68 23.08 5.75
N MET A 246 -12.88 22.84 4.47
CA MET A 246 -12.04 23.31 3.38
C MET A 246 -12.88 23.51 2.12
N VAL A 247 -12.29 24.17 1.13
CA VAL A 247 -12.83 24.28 -0.23
C VAL A 247 -11.92 23.51 -1.16
N LEU A 248 -12.51 22.68 -2.03
CA LEU A 248 -11.83 21.98 -3.10
C LEU A 248 -12.07 22.78 -4.39
N ASP A 249 -11.02 23.33 -4.97
CA ASP A 249 -11.08 24.32 -6.05
C ASP A 249 -10.38 23.87 -7.35
N GLU A 250 -9.65 22.77 -7.31
CA GLU A 250 -8.96 22.21 -8.48
C GLU A 250 -9.46 20.80 -8.79
N TYR A 251 -9.76 20.56 -10.08
CA TYR A 251 -10.24 19.27 -10.56
C TYR A 251 -9.37 18.76 -11.70
N ASP A 252 -8.77 17.58 -11.54
CA ASP A 252 -7.88 16.94 -12.53
C ASP A 252 -8.60 16.01 -13.53
N GLY A 253 -9.92 15.92 -13.45
CA GLY A 253 -10.75 14.99 -14.23
C GLY A 253 -11.24 13.77 -13.43
N THR A 254 -10.63 13.46 -12.30
CA THR A 254 -10.98 12.34 -11.42
C THR A 254 -11.05 12.73 -9.95
N THR A 255 -10.19 13.65 -9.52
CA THR A 255 -10.00 14.02 -8.13
C THR A 255 -10.10 15.53 -7.94
N TRP A 256 -10.84 15.94 -6.94
CA TRP A 256 -10.84 17.32 -6.45
C TRP A 256 -9.76 17.52 -5.40
N THR A 257 -8.99 18.59 -5.51
CA THR A 257 -7.94 19.00 -4.56
C THR A 257 -8.14 20.42 -4.09
N SER A 258 -7.60 20.74 -2.91
CA SER A 258 -7.60 22.10 -2.37
C SER A 258 -6.27 22.75 -2.63
N HIS A 259 -6.28 23.87 -3.35
CA HIS A 259 -5.12 24.72 -3.57
C HIS A 259 -5.00 25.73 -2.44
N VAL A 260 -4.52 25.32 -1.27
CA VAL A 260 -4.23 26.29 -0.21
C VAL A 260 -3.02 27.11 -0.62
N SER A 261 -3.26 28.11 -1.43
CA SER A 261 -2.27 29.13 -1.69
C SER A 261 -1.98 29.87 -0.39
N ASN A 262 -0.76 29.71 0.14
CA ASN A 262 -0.24 30.50 1.26
C ASN A 262 -0.26 32.03 0.99
N GLN A 263 -0.58 32.42 -0.25
CA GLN A 263 -0.52 33.82 -0.72
C GLN A 263 -1.74 34.66 -0.30
N TYR A 264 -2.88 34.05 0.05
CA TYR A 264 -4.10 34.76 0.32
C TYR A 264 -4.61 34.57 1.77
N ARG A 265 -3.74 34.95 2.74
CA ARG A 265 -4.17 35.01 4.14
C ARG A 265 -4.99 36.27 4.37
N PHE A 266 -6.18 36.12 4.88
CA PHE A 266 -7.01 37.26 5.29
C PHE A 266 -6.42 37.88 6.56
N GLN A 267 -6.03 39.17 6.51
CA GLN A 267 -5.60 39.86 7.70
C GLN A 267 -6.86 40.26 8.52
N ILE A 268 -7.13 39.49 9.55
CA ILE A 268 -8.26 39.76 10.44
C ILE A 268 -7.89 41.01 11.28
N ASN A 269 -8.61 42.10 11.08
CA ASN A 269 -8.54 43.24 12.01
C ASN A 269 -9.32 42.89 13.29
N ARG A 270 -8.63 42.36 14.27
CA ARG A 270 -9.20 41.87 15.53
C ARG A 270 -9.73 42.96 16.43
N GLN A 271 -9.42 44.21 16.13
CA GLN A 271 -9.97 45.38 16.89
C GLN A 271 -11.44 45.67 16.56
N ASN A 272 -11.91 45.24 15.39
CA ASN A 272 -13.28 45.43 14.92
C ASN A 272 -14.11 44.13 14.91
N ILE A 273 -13.72 43.11 15.67
CA ILE A 273 -14.54 41.89 15.79
C ILE A 273 -15.77 42.26 16.63
N ASP A 274 -16.93 42.26 15.96
CA ASP A 274 -18.20 42.57 16.57
C ASP A 274 -18.48 41.58 17.72
N SER A 275 -18.80 42.10 18.90
CA SER A 275 -19.02 41.30 20.10
C SER A 275 -20.35 40.53 20.09
N GLN A 276 -21.16 40.71 19.04
CA GLN A 276 -22.50 40.11 18.92
C GLN A 276 -22.50 38.70 18.35
N GLY A 277 -21.34 38.16 17.89
CA GLY A 277 -21.25 36.81 17.36
C GLY A 277 -21.32 35.71 18.42
N ILE A 278 -21.69 34.51 17.99
CA ILE A 278 -21.78 33.32 18.84
C ILE A 278 -20.38 32.75 19.05
N ARG A 279 -19.93 32.70 20.30
CA ARG A 279 -18.63 32.11 20.67
C ARG A 279 -18.78 30.61 20.93
N TYR A 280 -17.91 29.81 20.34
CA TYR A 280 -17.87 28.40 20.60
C TYR A 280 -16.44 27.86 20.58
N GLN A 281 -16.25 26.67 21.12
CA GLN A 281 -14.96 25.98 21.15
C GLN A 281 -15.02 24.74 20.26
N TYR A 282 -14.00 24.59 19.41
CA TYR A 282 -13.78 23.44 18.58
C TYR A 282 -12.73 22.54 19.20
N LEU A 283 -12.97 21.22 19.21
CA LEU A 283 -12.01 20.20 19.65
C LEU A 283 -11.79 19.18 18.53
N ALA A 284 -10.56 19.05 18.08
CA ALA A 284 -10.19 18.06 17.10
C ALA A 284 -10.26 16.64 17.68
N ALA A 285 -10.83 15.72 16.94
CA ALA A 285 -10.84 14.32 17.32
C ALA A 285 -9.49 13.64 17.03
N ASP A 286 -8.76 14.10 16.00
CA ASP A 286 -7.44 13.60 15.61
C ASP A 286 -6.35 14.68 15.75
N GLN A 287 -5.11 14.23 16.06
CA GLN A 287 -3.93 15.11 16.22
C GLN A 287 -3.32 15.58 14.88
N ARG A 288 -3.77 15.03 13.76
CA ARG A 288 -3.17 15.31 12.44
C ARG A 288 -4.00 16.22 11.56
N GLN A 289 -5.04 16.84 12.10
CA GLN A 289 -5.91 17.70 11.30
C GLN A 289 -5.16 18.96 10.85
N LYS A 290 -5.11 19.15 9.54
CA LYS A 290 -4.56 20.33 8.88
C LYS A 290 -5.57 21.47 8.82
N TRP A 291 -6.84 21.19 9.06
CA TRP A 291 -7.98 22.10 8.93
C TRP A 291 -8.77 22.18 10.23
N VAL A 292 -9.29 23.34 10.53
CA VAL A 292 -10.22 23.55 11.64
C VAL A 292 -11.60 23.76 11.06
N THR A 293 -12.54 22.90 11.43
CA THR A 293 -13.93 23.01 10.96
C THR A 293 -14.64 24.13 11.68
N GLY A 294 -15.19 25.07 10.95
CA GLY A 294 -15.95 26.20 11.47
C GLY A 294 -17.38 26.25 10.93
N LEU A 295 -18.26 26.93 11.63
CA LEU A 295 -19.61 27.26 11.13
C LEU A 295 -19.48 28.31 10.03
N GLU A 296 -19.94 28.00 8.84
CA GLU A 296 -20.03 28.90 7.68
C GLU A 296 -18.86 29.92 7.57
N LYS A 297 -19.07 31.15 8.04
CA LYS A 297 -18.12 32.27 8.01
C LYS A 297 -17.46 32.53 9.37
N THR A 298 -16.95 31.48 9.99
CA THR A 298 -16.30 31.55 11.30
C THR A 298 -15.00 32.31 11.26
N ILE A 299 -14.75 33.12 12.29
CA ILE A 299 -13.52 33.87 12.51
C ILE A 299 -12.74 33.24 13.67
N PRO A 300 -11.46 32.89 13.48
CA PRO A 300 -10.62 32.37 14.55
C PRO A 300 -10.20 33.48 15.52
N LEU A 301 -10.42 33.28 16.83
CA LEU A 301 -10.00 34.21 17.86
C LEU A 301 -8.54 34.10 18.24
N GLU A 302 -7.90 32.97 17.93
CA GLU A 302 -6.52 32.67 18.29
C GLU A 302 -5.52 33.10 17.22
N ARG A 303 -4.34 33.61 17.63
CA ARG A 303 -3.27 34.06 16.72
C ARG A 303 -2.56 32.92 15.97
N ARG A 304 -2.68 31.69 16.47
CA ARG A 304 -2.08 30.49 15.88
C ARG A 304 -2.86 29.94 14.67
N LEU A 305 -3.96 30.58 14.30
CA LEU A 305 -4.84 30.16 13.21
C LEU A 305 -4.80 31.21 12.11
N ASN A 306 -4.80 30.75 10.88
CA ASN A 306 -4.93 31.55 9.67
C ASN A 306 -6.33 31.39 9.12
N LEU A 307 -6.97 32.49 8.78
CA LEU A 307 -8.20 32.53 8.00
C LEU A 307 -7.86 32.79 6.54
N HIS A 308 -8.39 31.99 5.64
CA HIS A 308 -8.25 32.15 4.21
C HIS A 308 -9.45 32.91 3.61
N GLN A 309 -9.34 33.33 2.35
CA GLN A 309 -10.40 34.10 1.66
C GLN A 309 -11.69 33.29 1.45
N ASP A 310 -11.57 31.97 1.36
CA ASP A 310 -12.67 31.02 1.26
C ASP A 310 -13.31 30.67 2.61
N TYR A 311 -12.92 31.37 3.68
CA TYR A 311 -13.29 31.10 5.08
C TYR A 311 -12.80 29.73 5.62
N SER A 312 -11.89 29.06 4.95
CA SER A 312 -11.22 27.92 5.55
C SER A 312 -10.21 28.36 6.61
N ILE A 313 -10.01 27.54 7.64
CA ILE A 313 -9.14 27.86 8.77
C ILE A 313 -8.04 26.82 8.85
N THR A 314 -6.78 27.28 8.80
CA THR A 314 -5.61 26.41 8.96
C THR A 314 -4.79 26.79 10.21
N PRO A 315 -4.32 25.80 10.98
CA PRO A 315 -3.44 26.05 12.11
C PRO A 315 -2.00 26.25 11.63
N ASN A 316 -1.24 27.10 12.29
CA ASN A 316 0.19 27.28 12.04
C ASN A 316 1.03 26.04 12.43
N ARG A 317 0.52 25.25 13.37
CA ARG A 317 1.08 23.96 13.81
C ARG A 317 -0.06 22.95 13.93
N LEU A 318 0.22 21.67 13.76
CA LEU A 318 -0.76 20.60 13.91
C LEU A 318 -1.56 20.76 15.21
N VAL A 319 -2.88 20.66 15.11
CA VAL A 319 -3.79 20.75 16.25
C VAL A 319 -3.56 19.55 17.17
N GLN A 320 -3.44 19.81 18.45
CA GLN A 320 -3.36 18.73 19.45
C GLN A 320 -4.76 18.21 19.77
N ARG A 321 -4.88 16.90 19.94
CA ARG A 321 -6.14 16.25 20.32
C ARG A 321 -6.69 16.86 21.62
N ASN A 322 -7.99 17.13 21.63
CA ASN A 322 -8.71 17.72 22.76
C ASN A 322 -8.24 19.13 23.20
N GLN A 323 -7.39 19.80 22.45
CA GLN A 323 -7.07 21.19 22.73
C GLN A 323 -8.21 22.09 22.23
N PRO A 324 -8.87 22.85 23.11
CA PRO A 324 -9.95 23.73 22.69
C PRO A 324 -9.42 24.88 21.85
N ILE A 325 -10.09 25.16 20.75
CA ILE A 325 -9.82 26.25 19.82
C ILE A 325 -11.05 27.20 19.88
N SER A 326 -10.82 28.46 20.25
CA SER A 326 -11.87 29.42 20.34
C SER A 326 -12.20 30.07 19.00
N LEU A 327 -13.46 29.99 18.60
CA LEU A 327 -14.01 30.46 17.34
C LEU A 327 -15.20 31.39 17.59
N LEU A 328 -15.44 32.29 16.62
CA LEU A 328 -16.58 33.24 16.63
C LEU A 328 -17.35 33.10 15.31
N TRP A 329 -18.65 32.93 15.38
CA TRP A 329 -19.56 32.85 14.24
C TRP A 329 -20.60 33.97 14.27
#